data_c5dc412d70cad4a024bd42662e5cb1e1
#
_entry.id   c5dc412d70cad4a024bd42662e5cb1e1
#
_cell.length_a   1.000
_cell.length_b   1.000
_cell.length_c   1.000
_cell.angle_alpha   90.00
_cell.angle_beta   90.00
_cell.angle_gamma   90.00
#
_symmetry.space_group_name_H-M   'P 1'
#
loop_
_entity.id
_entity.type
_entity.pdbx_description
1 polymer ?
#
loop_
_entity_poly.entity_id
_entity_poly.type
_entity_poly.pdbx_seq_one_letter_code
_entity_poly.pdbx_strand_id
1 'polypeptide(L)'
;FLLVLLLLPFWVSELVRVYGWMILLRESGVINHFLIRTGILHQPVEMLYKDSTMILGLVYTSMLFMVVPIVSVLESLDHSLVEAAYDLGAIMWTILFKIIIPHATPGIVSGSIVVFMLTLGNYLTPNLMGGKNSLWFTEQIYNQFIASFNWNQGSAFGFLLLILSSIIVWLGLKLTRQDLKKVVQ
;
A
#
# COMPACT_ATOMS: atom_id res chain seq x y z
N PHE A 1 -5.48 -21.04 0.69
CA PHE A 1 -6.44 -20.69 1.77
C PHE A 1 -6.18 -19.30 2.35
N LEU A 2 -4.95 -18.98 2.79
CA LEU A 2 -4.59 -17.66 3.33
C LEU A 2 -4.87 -16.51 2.35
N LEU A 3 -4.58 -16.69 1.07
CA LEU A 3 -4.81 -15.71 0.03
C LEU A 3 -6.31 -15.39 -0.12
N VAL A 4 -7.17 -16.40 -0.06
CA VAL A 4 -8.63 -16.23 -0.10
C VAL A 4 -9.12 -15.41 1.11
N LEU A 5 -8.60 -15.67 2.31
CA LEU A 5 -8.92 -14.88 3.50
C LEU A 5 -8.50 -13.41 3.37
N LEU A 6 -7.35 -13.15 2.73
CA LEU A 6 -6.89 -11.79 2.45
C LEU A 6 -7.77 -11.08 1.39
N LEU A 7 -8.38 -11.84 0.48
CA LEU A 7 -9.27 -11.30 -0.55
C LEU A 7 -10.65 -10.88 -0.01
N LEU A 8 -11.16 -11.56 1.03
CA LEU A 8 -12.51 -11.32 1.55
C LEU A 8 -12.80 -9.84 1.89
N PRO A 9 -11.92 -9.11 2.60
CA PRO A 9 -12.15 -7.70 2.90
C PRO A 9 -12.24 -6.81 1.65
N PHE A 10 -11.64 -7.23 0.53
CA PHE A 10 -11.59 -6.44 -0.70
C PHE A 10 -12.87 -6.53 -1.54
N TRP A 11 -13.75 -7.47 -1.25
CA TRP A 11 -15.09 -7.52 -1.83
C TRP A 11 -16.00 -6.41 -1.28
N VAL A 12 -15.61 -5.83 -0.16
CA VAL A 12 -16.30 -4.67 0.42
C VAL A 12 -15.73 -3.39 -0.20
N SER A 13 -16.60 -2.42 -0.47
CA SER A 13 -16.20 -1.11 -1.01
C SER A 13 -15.09 -0.45 -0.17
N GLU A 14 -14.16 0.21 -0.84
CA GLU A 14 -13.07 0.95 -0.19
C GLU A 14 -13.61 1.96 0.83
N LEU A 15 -14.69 2.66 0.48
CA LEU A 15 -15.33 3.64 1.35
C LEU A 15 -15.75 3.00 2.68
N VAL A 16 -16.40 1.84 2.64
CA VAL A 16 -16.85 1.13 3.85
C VAL A 16 -15.66 0.67 4.69
N ARG A 17 -14.60 0.20 4.05
CA ARG A 17 -13.36 -0.20 4.73
C ARG A 17 -12.68 0.97 5.44
N VAL A 18 -12.59 2.13 4.78
CA VAL A 18 -12.03 3.35 5.37
C VAL A 18 -12.87 3.83 6.56
N TYR A 19 -14.20 3.84 6.44
CA TYR A 19 -15.09 4.15 7.56
C TYR A 19 -14.94 3.15 8.72
N GLY A 20 -14.76 1.87 8.43
CA GLY A 20 -14.45 0.86 9.45
C GLY A 20 -13.21 1.22 10.26
N TRP A 21 -12.12 1.61 9.60
CA TRP A 21 -10.91 2.08 10.26
C TRP A 21 -11.14 3.35 11.07
N MET A 22 -11.92 4.30 10.55
CA MET A 22 -12.26 5.52 11.28
C MET A 22 -13.00 5.22 12.58
N ILE A 23 -13.95 4.27 12.58
CA ILE A 23 -14.68 3.87 13.78
C ILE A 23 -13.76 3.20 14.80
N LEU A 24 -12.84 2.33 14.34
CA LEU A 24 -11.89 1.63 15.21
C LEU A 24 -10.90 2.58 15.88
N LEU A 25 -10.46 3.60 15.17
CA LEU A 25 -9.38 4.53 15.58
C LEU A 25 -9.88 5.78 16.31
N ARG A 26 -11.21 5.97 16.43
CA ARG A 26 -11.77 7.06 17.23
C ARG A 26 -11.31 7.00 18.70
N GLU A 27 -11.34 8.13 19.38
CA GLU A 27 -11.08 8.19 20.84
C GLU A 27 -11.99 7.24 21.64
N SER A 28 -13.27 7.16 21.26
CA SER A 28 -14.24 6.20 21.79
C SER A 28 -14.22 4.84 21.06
N GLY A 29 -13.22 4.59 20.22
CA GLY A 29 -13.12 3.41 19.39
C GLY A 29 -12.62 2.17 20.14
N VAL A 30 -12.81 1.01 19.50
CA VAL A 30 -12.44 -0.29 20.08
C VAL A 30 -10.95 -0.38 20.41
N ILE A 31 -10.09 0.21 19.58
CA ILE A 31 -8.62 0.17 19.80
C ILE A 31 -8.25 0.94 21.06
N ASN A 32 -8.73 2.17 21.24
CA ASN A 32 -8.49 2.94 22.46
C ASN A 32 -9.03 2.22 23.71
N HIS A 33 -10.23 1.68 23.61
CA HIS A 33 -10.83 0.95 24.73
C HIS A 33 -10.01 -0.28 25.13
N PHE A 34 -9.51 -1.03 24.14
CA PHE A 34 -8.64 -2.18 24.38
C PHE A 34 -7.30 -1.77 25.01
N LEU A 35 -6.65 -0.70 24.51
CA LEU A 35 -5.37 -0.21 25.03
C LEU A 35 -5.48 0.34 26.46
N ILE A 36 -6.61 0.97 26.80
CA ILE A 36 -6.87 1.42 28.17
C ILE A 36 -7.12 0.22 29.09
N ARG A 37 -7.90 -0.76 28.64
CA ARG A 37 -8.21 -1.96 29.44
C ARG A 37 -6.98 -2.83 29.71
N THR A 38 -6.02 -2.86 28.79
CA THR A 38 -4.73 -3.58 28.97
C THR A 38 -3.71 -2.79 29.79
N GLY A 39 -4.02 -1.55 30.21
CA GLY A 39 -3.13 -0.70 31.00
C GLY A 39 -1.98 -0.08 30.18
N ILE A 40 -1.99 -0.23 28.85
CA ILE A 40 -0.97 0.38 27.94
C ILE A 40 -1.17 1.89 27.88
N LEU A 41 -2.43 2.34 27.87
CA LEU A 41 -2.77 3.76 27.89
C LEU A 41 -3.62 4.07 29.14
N HIS A 42 -3.39 5.25 29.71
CA HIS A 42 -4.16 5.76 30.84
C HIS A 42 -5.32 6.68 30.41
N GLN A 43 -5.25 7.21 29.20
CA GLN A 43 -6.25 8.11 28.62
C GLN A 43 -6.44 7.80 27.13
N PRO A 44 -7.65 8.08 26.55
CA PRO A 44 -7.87 7.94 25.13
C PRO A 44 -6.91 8.84 24.35
N VAL A 45 -6.36 8.31 23.27
CA VAL A 45 -5.47 9.04 22.36
C VAL A 45 -6.19 9.30 21.06
N GLU A 46 -6.16 10.54 20.59
CA GLU A 46 -6.63 10.88 19.25
C GLU A 46 -5.69 10.29 18.20
N MET A 47 -6.13 9.22 17.55
CA MET A 47 -5.36 8.52 16.52
C MET A 47 -5.75 9.00 15.12
N LEU A 48 -6.99 9.47 14.92
CA LEU A 48 -7.50 9.96 13.65
C LEU A 48 -6.90 11.30 13.26
N TYR A 49 -7.03 11.62 11.98
CA TYR A 49 -6.62 12.90 11.39
C TYR A 49 -5.11 13.19 11.53
N LYS A 50 -4.31 12.13 11.51
CA LYS A 50 -2.85 12.18 11.50
C LYS A 50 -2.29 11.52 10.24
N ASP A 51 -1.12 11.95 9.80
CA ASP A 51 -0.45 11.37 8.63
C ASP A 51 -0.19 9.87 8.81
N SER A 52 0.13 9.42 10.04
CA SER A 52 0.31 8.00 10.35
C SER A 52 -0.94 7.16 10.11
N THR A 53 -2.12 7.70 10.44
CA THR A 53 -3.41 7.01 10.24
C THR A 53 -3.81 6.99 8.79
N MET A 54 -3.53 8.06 8.06
CA MET A 54 -3.71 8.13 6.62
C MET A 54 -2.82 7.08 5.91
N ILE A 55 -1.54 7.00 6.28
CA ILE A 55 -0.61 6.00 5.73
C ILE A 55 -1.10 4.58 6.04
N LEU A 56 -1.58 4.32 7.26
CA LEU A 56 -2.15 3.03 7.62
C LEU A 56 -3.35 2.67 6.73
N GLY A 57 -4.24 3.62 6.49
CA GLY A 57 -5.38 3.45 5.58
C GLY A 57 -4.94 3.14 4.14
N LEU A 58 -3.95 3.89 3.61
CA LEU A 58 -3.40 3.67 2.27
C LEU A 58 -2.72 2.30 2.15
N VAL A 59 -1.93 1.89 3.14
CA VAL A 59 -1.30 0.56 3.18
C VAL A 59 -2.37 -0.54 3.18
N TYR A 60 -3.39 -0.41 4.02
CA TYR A 60 -4.48 -1.38 4.09
C TYR A 60 -5.24 -1.50 2.78
N THR A 61 -5.60 -0.37 2.15
CA THR A 61 -6.39 -0.37 0.91
C THR A 61 -5.60 -0.89 -0.30
N SER A 62 -4.27 -0.79 -0.28
CA SER A 62 -3.39 -1.20 -1.38
C SER A 62 -2.65 -2.53 -1.15
N MET A 63 -2.69 -3.10 0.06
CA MET A 63 -1.84 -4.26 0.41
C MET A 63 -2.07 -5.48 -0.49
N LEU A 64 -3.31 -5.71 -0.96
CA LEU A 64 -3.62 -6.83 -1.83
C LEU A 64 -2.85 -6.76 -3.14
N PHE A 65 -2.72 -5.56 -3.69
CA PHE A 65 -2.01 -5.31 -4.94
C PHE A 65 -0.49 -5.49 -4.81
N MET A 66 0.03 -5.54 -3.58
CA MET A 66 1.40 -5.93 -3.30
C MET A 66 1.53 -7.45 -3.12
N VAL A 67 0.60 -8.06 -2.40
CA VAL A 67 0.66 -9.49 -2.05
C VAL A 67 0.47 -10.37 -3.29
N VAL A 68 -0.49 -10.06 -4.16
CA VAL A 68 -0.82 -10.91 -5.32
C VAL A 68 0.38 -11.10 -6.26
N PRO A 69 1.09 -10.07 -6.73
CA PRO A 69 2.26 -10.26 -7.59
C PRO A 69 3.40 -11.04 -6.92
N ILE A 70 3.61 -10.80 -5.62
CA ILE A 70 4.65 -11.52 -4.86
C ILE A 70 4.32 -13.02 -4.78
N VAL A 71 3.07 -13.36 -4.43
CA VAL A 71 2.63 -14.75 -4.36
C VAL A 71 2.73 -15.43 -5.71
N SER A 72 2.27 -14.77 -6.77
CA SER A 72 2.33 -15.32 -8.14
C SER A 72 3.76 -15.68 -8.56
N VAL A 73 4.73 -14.83 -8.23
CA VAL A 73 6.14 -15.12 -8.54
C VAL A 73 6.68 -16.23 -7.63
N LEU A 74 6.31 -16.24 -6.34
CA LEU A 74 6.75 -17.27 -5.40
C LEU A 74 6.18 -18.66 -5.73
N GLU A 75 4.98 -18.74 -6.31
CA GLU A 75 4.39 -20.00 -6.78
C GLU A 75 5.20 -20.65 -7.92
N SER A 76 6.00 -19.86 -8.65
CA SER A 76 6.92 -20.37 -9.69
C SER A 76 8.27 -20.86 -9.15
N LEU A 77 8.54 -20.69 -7.84
CA LEU A 77 9.77 -21.16 -7.22
C LEU A 77 9.80 -22.68 -7.14
N ASP A 78 10.84 -23.29 -7.67
CA ASP A 78 11.06 -24.74 -7.54
C ASP A 78 11.43 -25.09 -6.09
N HIS A 79 10.57 -25.85 -5.44
CA HIS A 79 10.78 -26.31 -4.07
C HIS A 79 12.09 -27.10 -3.89
N SER A 80 12.57 -27.77 -4.94
CA SER A 80 13.83 -28.51 -4.92
C SER A 80 15.04 -27.63 -4.59
N LEU A 81 15.02 -26.35 -4.97
CA LEU A 81 16.06 -25.38 -4.63
C LEU A 81 16.12 -25.11 -3.13
N VAL A 82 14.96 -25.06 -2.48
CA VAL A 82 14.86 -24.82 -1.04
C VAL A 82 15.31 -26.08 -0.29
N GLU A 83 14.91 -27.28 -0.74
CA GLU A 83 15.32 -28.57 -0.17
C GLU A 83 16.83 -28.79 -0.29
N ALA A 84 17.40 -28.57 -1.48
CA ALA A 84 18.84 -28.66 -1.70
C ALA A 84 19.64 -27.70 -0.81
N ALA A 85 19.12 -26.50 -0.56
CA ALA A 85 19.76 -25.55 0.34
C ALA A 85 19.75 -26.03 1.79
N TYR A 86 18.66 -26.65 2.24
CA TYR A 86 18.61 -27.29 3.57
C TYR A 86 19.58 -28.45 3.69
N ASP A 87 19.69 -29.32 2.67
CA ASP A 87 20.62 -30.45 2.64
C ASP A 87 22.08 -29.98 2.72
N LEU A 88 22.37 -28.79 2.18
CA LEU A 88 23.68 -28.15 2.28
C LEU A 88 23.89 -27.42 3.63
N GLY A 89 22.96 -27.56 4.59
CA GLY A 89 23.07 -26.97 5.92
C GLY A 89 22.75 -25.45 5.99
N ALA A 90 22.06 -24.89 4.98
CA ALA A 90 21.66 -23.50 5.02
C ALA A 90 20.58 -23.28 6.09
N ILE A 91 20.74 -22.22 6.89
CA ILE A 91 19.72 -21.80 7.84
C ILE A 91 18.61 -21.02 7.13
N MET A 92 17.41 -21.00 7.71
CA MET A 92 16.21 -20.36 7.14
C MET A 92 16.46 -18.91 6.67
N TRP A 93 17.20 -18.12 7.43
CA TRP A 93 17.54 -16.74 7.06
C TRP A 93 18.40 -16.67 5.79
N THR A 94 19.31 -17.62 5.59
CA THR A 94 20.14 -17.69 4.39
C THR A 94 19.30 -18.03 3.16
N ILE A 95 18.37 -18.97 3.30
CA ILE A 95 17.42 -19.34 2.24
C ILE A 95 16.53 -18.16 1.88
N LEU A 96 15.98 -17.46 2.89
CA LEU A 96 15.13 -16.30 2.69
C LEU A 96 15.85 -15.21 1.89
N PHE A 97 17.05 -14.81 2.31
CA PHE A 97 17.76 -13.68 1.68
C PHE A 97 18.50 -14.04 0.39
N LYS A 98 18.91 -15.29 0.20
CA LYS A 98 19.70 -15.70 -0.98
C LYS A 98 18.89 -16.39 -2.06
N ILE A 99 17.72 -16.96 -1.74
CA ILE A 99 16.89 -17.70 -2.69
C ILE A 99 15.53 -17.04 -2.84
N ILE A 100 14.77 -16.92 -1.75
CA ILE A 100 13.36 -16.50 -1.81
C ILE A 100 13.23 -15.03 -2.22
N ILE A 101 13.92 -14.10 -1.53
CA ILE A 101 13.82 -12.65 -1.83
C ILE A 101 14.34 -12.32 -3.23
N PRO A 102 15.51 -12.81 -3.69
CA PRO A 102 15.96 -12.57 -5.06
C PRO A 102 14.99 -13.11 -6.11
N HIS A 103 14.40 -14.28 -5.89
CA HIS A 103 13.38 -14.85 -6.78
C HIS A 103 12.10 -14.00 -6.77
N ALA A 104 11.66 -13.51 -5.60
CA ALA A 104 10.47 -12.68 -5.46
C ALA A 104 10.65 -11.23 -5.99
N THR A 105 11.88 -10.79 -6.29
CA THR A 105 12.18 -9.41 -6.70
C THR A 105 11.29 -8.91 -7.85
N PRO A 106 11.02 -9.67 -8.93
CA PRO A 106 10.11 -9.21 -9.99
C PRO A 106 8.70 -8.92 -9.48
N GLY A 107 8.17 -9.77 -8.58
CA GLY A 107 6.87 -9.59 -7.94
C GLY A 107 6.84 -8.37 -7.00
N ILE A 108 7.92 -8.15 -6.24
CA ILE A 108 8.06 -6.98 -5.37
C ILE A 108 8.07 -5.70 -6.20
N VAL A 109 8.81 -5.66 -7.30
CA VAL A 109 8.90 -4.47 -8.16
C VAL A 109 7.57 -4.18 -8.84
N SER A 110 6.94 -5.18 -9.45
CA SER A 110 5.64 -5.01 -10.10
C SER A 110 4.55 -4.59 -9.10
N GLY A 111 4.47 -5.24 -7.94
CA GLY A 111 3.56 -4.88 -6.87
C GLY A 111 3.80 -3.46 -6.35
N SER A 112 5.06 -3.06 -6.16
CA SER A 112 5.41 -1.71 -5.72
C SER A 112 4.98 -0.64 -6.71
N ILE A 113 5.12 -0.88 -8.02
CA ILE A 113 4.66 0.04 -9.06
C ILE A 113 3.14 0.19 -9.01
N VAL A 114 2.41 -0.92 -8.93
CA VAL A 114 0.94 -0.90 -8.87
C VAL A 114 0.47 -0.17 -7.61
N VAL A 115 1.02 -0.50 -6.44
CA VAL A 115 0.69 0.16 -5.15
C VAL A 115 0.99 1.65 -5.22
N PHE A 116 2.15 2.04 -5.77
CA PHE A 116 2.52 3.44 -5.96
C PHE A 116 1.50 4.20 -6.81
N MET A 117 1.09 3.62 -7.96
CA MET A 117 0.11 4.26 -8.86
C MET A 117 -1.27 4.37 -8.21
N LEU A 118 -1.72 3.32 -7.52
CA LEU A 118 -3.00 3.31 -6.80
C LEU A 118 -3.02 4.32 -5.65
N THR A 119 -1.95 4.39 -4.85
CA THR A 119 -1.86 5.34 -3.74
C THR A 119 -1.76 6.79 -4.23
N LEU A 120 -1.04 7.05 -5.30
CA LEU A 120 -1.02 8.39 -5.90
C LEU A 120 -2.40 8.83 -6.40
N GLY A 121 -3.18 7.92 -6.99
CA GLY A 121 -4.54 8.21 -7.46
C GLY A 121 -5.60 8.29 -6.35
N ASN A 122 -5.27 7.84 -5.14
CA ASN A 122 -6.24 7.78 -4.05
C ASN A 122 -6.41 9.15 -3.40
N TYR A 123 -7.62 9.70 -3.45
CA TYR A 123 -8.01 10.91 -2.73
C TYR A 123 -8.92 10.62 -1.53
N LEU A 124 -9.62 9.47 -1.56
CA LEU A 124 -10.65 9.14 -0.57
C LEU A 124 -10.05 8.93 0.83
N THR A 125 -9.01 8.12 0.92
CA THR A 125 -8.36 7.80 2.20
C THR A 125 -7.71 9.04 2.83
N PRO A 126 -6.92 9.86 2.11
CA PRO A 126 -6.42 11.13 2.63
C PRO A 126 -7.52 12.09 3.07
N ASN A 127 -8.59 12.23 2.29
CA ASN A 127 -9.70 13.13 2.61
C ASN A 127 -10.45 12.73 3.87
N LEU A 128 -10.64 11.42 4.12
CA LEU A 128 -11.39 10.92 5.27
C LEU A 128 -10.53 10.74 6.52
N MET A 129 -9.30 10.25 6.38
CA MET A 129 -8.43 9.89 7.51
C MET A 129 -7.29 10.86 7.73
N GLY A 130 -6.97 11.69 6.76
CA GLY A 130 -5.93 12.73 6.84
C GLY A 130 -6.34 13.90 7.73
N GLY A 131 -5.36 14.60 8.26
CA GLY A 131 -5.58 15.82 9.05
C GLY A 131 -5.96 17.02 8.18
N LYS A 132 -6.59 18.02 8.78
CA LYS A 132 -6.98 19.27 8.08
C LYS A 132 -5.80 19.99 7.40
N ASN A 133 -4.58 19.70 7.82
CA ASN A 133 -3.34 20.25 7.26
C ASN A 133 -2.63 19.26 6.34
N SER A 134 -3.21 18.12 6.08
CA SER A 134 -2.67 17.15 5.13
C SER A 134 -2.74 17.73 3.72
N LEU A 135 -1.59 17.89 3.09
CA LEU A 135 -1.47 18.44 1.73
C LEU A 135 -1.23 17.30 0.73
N TRP A 136 -2.09 16.29 0.74
CA TRP A 136 -2.00 15.23 -0.25
C TRP A 136 -2.29 15.76 -1.65
N PHE A 137 -1.37 15.55 -2.59
CA PHE A 137 -1.42 16.24 -3.88
C PHE A 137 -2.68 15.90 -4.69
N THR A 138 -3.14 14.66 -4.65
CA THR A 138 -4.36 14.22 -5.35
C THR A 138 -5.62 14.84 -4.73
N GLU A 139 -5.63 15.03 -3.41
CA GLU A 139 -6.69 15.77 -2.72
C GLU A 139 -6.72 17.25 -3.16
N GLN A 140 -5.55 17.86 -3.36
CA GLN A 140 -5.48 19.23 -3.89
C GLN A 140 -6.02 19.31 -5.32
N ILE A 141 -5.72 18.33 -6.18
CA ILE A 141 -6.30 18.25 -7.52
C ILE A 141 -7.83 18.17 -7.44
N TYR A 142 -8.35 17.28 -6.60
CA TYR A 142 -9.79 17.14 -6.38
C TYR A 142 -10.44 18.46 -5.92
N ASN A 143 -9.82 19.13 -4.95
CA ASN A 143 -10.30 20.41 -4.42
C ASN A 143 -10.32 21.51 -5.49
N GLN A 144 -9.34 21.55 -6.43
CA GLN A 144 -9.36 22.49 -7.53
C GLN A 144 -10.54 22.24 -8.48
N PHE A 145 -10.85 20.99 -8.81
CA PHE A 145 -11.96 20.66 -9.69
C PHE A 145 -13.33 20.88 -9.03
N ILE A 146 -13.50 20.42 -7.79
CA ILE A 146 -14.83 20.30 -7.15
C ILE A 146 -15.12 21.48 -6.22
N ALA A 147 -14.18 21.89 -5.37
CA ALA A 147 -14.42 22.95 -4.39
C ALA A 147 -14.19 24.35 -4.99
N SER A 148 -13.13 24.52 -5.77
CA SER A 148 -12.74 25.83 -6.34
C SER A 148 -13.27 26.06 -7.75
N PHE A 149 -13.81 25.03 -8.42
CA PHE A 149 -14.24 25.05 -9.84
C PHE A 149 -13.19 25.62 -10.79
N ASN A 150 -11.91 25.50 -10.42
CA ASN A 150 -10.76 25.97 -11.19
C ASN A 150 -10.18 24.84 -12.06
N TRP A 151 -10.86 24.58 -13.18
CA TRP A 151 -10.52 23.49 -14.10
C TRP A 151 -9.11 23.65 -14.71
N ASN A 152 -8.67 24.88 -14.94
CA ASN A 152 -7.36 25.15 -15.52
C ASN A 152 -6.25 24.72 -14.57
N GLN A 153 -6.35 25.07 -13.30
CA GLN A 153 -5.35 24.72 -12.29
C GLN A 153 -5.42 23.24 -11.93
N GLY A 154 -6.63 22.66 -11.83
CA GLY A 154 -6.83 21.25 -11.61
C GLY A 154 -6.19 20.38 -12.72
N SER A 155 -6.39 20.79 -13.98
CA SER A 155 -5.78 20.10 -15.12
C SER A 155 -4.25 20.21 -15.13
N ALA A 156 -3.71 21.42 -14.83
CA ALA A 156 -2.27 21.62 -14.75
C ALA A 156 -1.63 20.72 -13.68
N PHE A 157 -2.23 20.62 -12.48
CA PHE A 157 -1.76 19.76 -11.41
C PHE A 157 -1.89 18.28 -11.77
N GLY A 158 -2.98 17.88 -12.45
CA GLY A 158 -3.16 16.51 -12.95
C GLY A 158 -2.07 16.11 -13.95
N PHE A 159 -1.76 16.97 -14.92
CA PHE A 159 -0.65 16.75 -15.86
C PHE A 159 0.70 16.67 -15.17
N LEU A 160 0.96 17.54 -14.21
CA LEU A 160 2.19 17.53 -13.44
C LEU A 160 2.35 16.22 -12.68
N LEU A 161 1.29 15.73 -12.04
CA LEU A 161 1.28 14.45 -11.34
C LEU A 161 1.56 13.28 -12.31
N LEU A 162 0.92 13.30 -13.49
CA LEU A 162 1.10 12.26 -14.51
C LEU A 162 2.54 12.20 -15.01
N ILE A 163 3.16 13.34 -15.30
CA ILE A 163 4.56 13.40 -15.74
C ILE A 163 5.49 12.91 -14.62
N LEU A 164 5.30 13.42 -13.41
CA LEU A 164 6.16 13.08 -12.28
C LEU A 164 6.07 11.59 -11.93
N SER A 165 4.86 11.03 -11.88
CA SER A 165 4.65 9.61 -11.63
C SER A 165 5.26 8.73 -12.71
N SER A 166 5.14 9.13 -13.99
CA SER A 166 5.73 8.41 -15.11
C SER A 166 7.26 8.39 -15.02
N ILE A 167 7.88 9.51 -14.65
CA ILE A 167 9.33 9.60 -14.45
C ILE A 167 9.78 8.70 -13.30
N ILE A 168 9.05 8.70 -12.16
CA ILE A 168 9.39 7.88 -10.99
C ILE A 168 9.30 6.39 -11.34
N VAL A 169 8.23 5.96 -12.02
CA VAL A 169 8.06 4.56 -12.47
C VAL A 169 9.18 4.18 -13.44
N TRP A 170 9.49 5.03 -14.43
CA TRP A 170 10.57 4.77 -15.38
C TRP A 170 11.93 4.63 -14.70
N LEU A 171 12.24 5.52 -13.74
CA LEU A 171 13.47 5.44 -12.94
C LEU A 171 13.51 4.17 -12.10
N GLY A 172 12.39 3.80 -11.46
CA GLY A 172 12.28 2.57 -10.67
C GLY A 172 12.57 1.32 -11.50
N LEU A 173 11.98 1.21 -12.69
CA LEU A 173 12.23 0.11 -13.62
C LEU A 173 13.69 0.08 -14.10
N LYS A 174 14.27 1.23 -14.42
CA LYS A 174 15.66 1.33 -14.84
C LYS A 174 16.64 0.91 -13.74
N LEU A 175 16.39 1.30 -12.51
CA LEU A 175 17.22 0.94 -11.34
C LEU A 175 17.15 -0.55 -11.03
N THR A 176 15.99 -1.17 -11.17
CA THR A 176 15.80 -2.60 -10.94
C THR A 176 16.23 -3.48 -12.11
N ARG A 177 16.71 -2.89 -13.21
CA ARG A 177 17.09 -3.58 -14.47
C ARG A 177 15.98 -4.49 -15.02
N GLN A 178 14.72 -4.16 -14.73
CA GLN A 178 13.58 -4.90 -15.24
C GLN A 178 13.04 -4.23 -16.51
N ASP A 179 12.88 -5.02 -17.58
CA ASP A 179 12.23 -4.57 -18.81
C ASP A 179 10.71 -4.50 -18.59
N LEU A 180 10.07 -3.43 -19.06
CA LEU A 180 8.61 -3.25 -19.05
C LEU A 180 7.86 -4.47 -19.62
N LYS A 181 8.46 -5.19 -20.56
CA LYS A 181 7.90 -6.42 -21.14
C LYS A 181 7.73 -7.58 -20.14
N LYS A 182 8.54 -7.62 -19.07
CA LYS A 182 8.46 -8.66 -18.03
C LYS A 182 7.49 -8.33 -16.89
N VAL A 183 7.08 -7.07 -16.78
CA VAL A 183 6.17 -6.59 -15.73
C VAL A 183 4.71 -6.72 -16.15
N VAL A 184 4.43 -6.79 -17.47
CA VAL A 184 3.08 -6.81 -18.06
C VAL A 184 2.66 -8.21 -18.52
N GLN A 185 3.55 -9.21 -18.50
CA GLN A 185 3.25 -10.63 -18.71
C GLN A 185 3.02 -11.37 -17.40
#